data_73287289187fbcaed6366a50cbd5fe7c
#
_entry.id   73287289187fbcaed6366a50cbd5fe7c
#
_cell.length_a   1.000
_cell.length_b   1.000
_cell.length_c   1.000
_cell.angle_alpha   90.00
_cell.angle_beta   90.00
_cell.angle_gamma   90.00
#
_symmetry.space_group_name_H-M   'P 1'
#
loop_
_entity.id
_entity.type
_entity.pdbx_description
1 polymer ?
#
loop_
_entity_poly.entity_id
_entity_poly.type
_entity_poly.pdbx_seq_one_letter_code
_entity_poly.pdbx_strand_id
1 'polypeptide(L)'
;MVRGEVRAGAGHGKTDIPCVEDGHNVSKPIRPLTSLLLVEERLLEADYFVSLMRRRHGAEFGYCLNAFVSASRSVTFLIQEEMARVPDFDSWWSDQQQAMSRDAAMRFFLKLRNYSQKEGRISLVGIKCGKSAPGRWSHRFAGTDGRVPPALLHRDVADCCVEHIAKLATVILACTERFPFHACPRMALSQHGLQELGLSTRDLAVLLGFDSRWMDAASGIPLEQELRILQGHVDGLDMMKLRRLARRTLSNRSGADMVDPFGQELDRAMVEQLEGKGRAVNVPNLIGELLLHTWSDPRGESP
;
A
#
# COMPACT_ATOMS: atom_id res chain seq x y z
N MET A 1 -37.61 3.91 62.33
CA MET A 1 -37.53 4.96 63.36
C MET A 1 -36.92 6.14 62.65
N VAL A 2 -37.76 7.12 62.38
CA VAL A 2 -37.88 8.48 62.97
C VAL A 2 -36.78 9.42 62.42
N ARG A 3 -37.21 10.19 61.45
CA ARG A 3 -37.52 11.67 61.41
C ARG A 3 -36.35 12.59 61.67
N GLY A 4 -36.26 13.61 60.83
CA GLY A 4 -35.70 14.90 61.12
C GLY A 4 -35.53 15.80 59.87
N GLU A 5 -36.65 16.46 59.47
CA GLU A 5 -36.62 17.67 58.61
C GLU A 5 -36.07 18.84 59.42
N VAL A 6 -35.24 19.67 58.79
CA VAL A 6 -35.18 21.10 59.15
C VAL A 6 -35.01 21.94 57.89
N ARG A 7 -36.00 22.78 57.62
CA ARG A 7 -35.99 23.90 56.67
C ARG A 7 -35.29 25.07 57.32
N ALA A 8 -34.49 25.81 56.55
CA ALA A 8 -34.37 27.25 56.70
C ALA A 8 -33.95 27.90 55.38
N GLY A 9 -34.76 28.79 54.90
CA GLY A 9 -34.53 29.60 53.72
C GLY A 9 -33.72 30.84 54.03
N ALA A 10 -33.02 31.37 53.04
CA ALA A 10 -32.61 32.77 52.96
C ALA A 10 -32.48 33.16 51.52
N GLY A 11 -33.30 34.03 51.02
CA GLY A 11 -33.23 34.63 49.69
C GLY A 11 -32.01 35.54 49.57
N HIS A 12 -31.37 35.51 48.43
CA HIS A 12 -30.45 36.56 48.04
C HIS A 12 -30.70 36.91 46.58
N GLY A 13 -30.75 38.19 46.33
CA GLY A 13 -31.19 38.88 45.12
C GLY A 13 -30.44 38.49 43.87
N LYS A 14 -31.22 38.39 42.84
CA LYS A 14 -30.73 38.37 41.44
C LYS A 14 -30.18 39.76 41.13
N THR A 15 -28.88 39.87 40.97
CA THR A 15 -28.25 40.94 40.19
C THR A 15 -28.14 40.44 38.76
N ASP A 16 -28.96 41.00 37.89
CA ASP A 16 -28.86 40.84 36.44
C ASP A 16 -27.54 41.47 35.97
N ILE A 17 -26.55 40.66 35.73
CA ILE A 17 -25.34 41.03 34.97
C ILE A 17 -25.71 40.88 33.52
N PRO A 18 -25.59 41.92 32.66
CA PRO A 18 -25.82 41.75 31.23
C PRO A 18 -24.73 40.82 30.66
N CYS A 19 -25.15 39.70 30.09
CA CYS A 19 -24.30 38.88 29.28
C CYS A 19 -23.81 39.72 28.10
N VAL A 20 -22.56 40.14 28.14
CA VAL A 20 -21.84 40.59 26.95
C VAL A 20 -21.70 39.35 26.07
N GLU A 21 -22.44 39.30 24.99
CA GLU A 21 -22.22 38.37 23.92
C GLU A 21 -20.86 38.70 23.28
N ASP A 22 -19.78 38.20 23.88
CA ASP A 22 -18.50 38.11 23.21
C ASP A 22 -18.72 37.18 22.04
N GLY A 23 -18.91 37.77 20.87
CA GLY A 23 -18.92 37.08 19.58
C GLY A 23 -17.57 36.41 19.33
N HIS A 24 -17.30 35.33 20.05
CA HIS A 24 -16.20 34.44 19.74
C HIS A 24 -16.55 33.81 18.42
N ASN A 25 -15.99 34.42 17.37
CA ASN A 25 -15.88 33.82 16.07
C ASN A 25 -15.07 32.52 16.28
N VAL A 26 -15.77 31.42 16.57
CA VAL A 26 -15.17 30.11 16.69
C VAL A 26 -14.62 29.81 15.32
N SER A 27 -13.35 30.12 15.08
CA SER A 27 -12.63 29.79 13.88
C SER A 27 -12.80 28.29 13.66
N LYS A 28 -13.43 27.92 12.53
CA LYS A 28 -13.57 26.50 12.16
C LYS A 28 -12.21 25.85 12.29
N PRO A 29 -12.10 24.66 12.91
CA PRO A 29 -10.82 23.99 13.04
C PRO A 29 -10.20 23.82 11.66
N ILE A 30 -8.99 24.34 11.49
CA ILE A 30 -8.24 24.22 10.23
C ILE A 30 -8.03 22.74 9.97
N ARG A 31 -8.50 22.24 8.83
CA ARG A 31 -8.33 20.84 8.45
C ARG A 31 -6.87 20.62 8.05
N PRO A 32 -6.21 19.55 8.51
CA PRO A 32 -4.86 19.25 8.10
C PRO A 32 -4.81 19.05 6.57
N LEU A 33 -3.71 19.46 5.94
CA LEU A 33 -3.47 19.14 4.53
C LEU A 33 -3.36 17.63 4.37
N THR A 34 -4.14 17.09 3.45
CA THR A 34 -4.02 15.69 3.06
C THR A 34 -2.87 15.50 2.07
N SER A 35 -2.29 14.32 2.00
CA SER A 35 -1.17 14.04 1.12
C SER A 35 -1.04 12.55 0.82
N LEU A 36 -0.68 12.21 -0.41
CA LEU A 36 -0.32 10.85 -0.80
C LEU A 36 1.19 10.57 -0.74
N LEU A 37 2.00 11.40 -0.09
CA LEU A 37 3.45 11.19 0.05
C LEU A 37 3.78 9.87 0.74
N LEU A 38 3.10 9.53 1.83
CA LEU A 38 3.28 8.25 2.51
C LEU A 38 2.84 7.07 1.65
N VAL A 39 1.80 7.25 0.84
CA VAL A 39 1.32 6.25 -0.12
C VAL A 39 2.38 5.97 -1.19
N GLU A 40 2.98 7.04 -1.73
CA GLU A 40 4.09 6.93 -2.66
C GLU A 40 5.28 6.21 -2.04
N GLU A 41 5.66 6.56 -0.82
CA GLU A 41 6.74 5.91 -0.08
C GLU A 41 6.51 4.39 0.02
N ARG A 42 5.30 3.95 0.38
CA ARG A 42 4.97 2.51 0.46
C ARG A 42 5.01 1.82 -0.91
N LEU A 43 4.61 2.51 -1.97
CA LEU A 43 4.75 1.97 -3.34
C LEU A 43 6.22 1.81 -3.72
N LEU A 44 7.08 2.78 -3.39
CA LEU A 44 8.51 2.71 -3.64
C LEU A 44 9.22 1.65 -2.80
N GLU A 45 8.80 1.46 -1.57
CA GLU A 45 9.24 0.35 -0.72
C GLU A 45 8.90 -1.01 -1.35
N ALA A 46 7.68 -1.16 -1.87
CA ALA A 46 7.30 -2.38 -2.60
C ALA A 46 8.20 -2.59 -3.84
N ASP A 47 8.48 -1.55 -4.63
CA ASP A 47 9.38 -1.61 -5.80
C ASP A 47 10.81 -1.99 -5.40
N TYR A 48 11.30 -1.50 -4.28
CA TYR A 48 12.59 -1.90 -3.73
C TYR A 48 12.65 -3.39 -3.42
N PHE A 49 11.65 -3.96 -2.78
CA PHE A 49 11.59 -5.39 -2.49
C PHE A 49 11.53 -6.26 -3.76
N VAL A 50 10.83 -5.81 -4.80
CA VAL A 50 10.87 -6.49 -6.11
C VAL A 50 12.28 -6.49 -6.70
N SER A 51 13.00 -5.37 -6.58
CA SER A 51 14.38 -5.27 -7.05
C SER A 51 15.33 -6.23 -6.31
N LEU A 52 15.09 -6.45 -5.01
CA LEU A 52 15.81 -7.43 -4.21
C LEU A 52 15.46 -8.87 -4.61
N MET A 53 14.16 -9.20 -4.80
CA MET A 53 13.72 -10.54 -5.22
C MET A 53 14.44 -11.03 -6.47
N ARG A 54 14.71 -10.14 -7.44
CA ARG A 54 15.43 -10.49 -8.67
C ARG A 54 16.89 -10.90 -8.46
N ARG A 55 17.45 -10.63 -7.28
CA ARG A 55 18.85 -10.92 -6.92
C ARG A 55 18.96 -12.01 -5.86
N ARG A 56 17.84 -12.49 -5.32
CA ARG A 56 17.79 -13.44 -4.22
C ARG A 56 17.12 -14.74 -4.64
N HIS A 57 17.35 -15.79 -3.89
CA HIS A 57 16.74 -17.10 -4.08
C HIS A 57 16.47 -17.78 -2.73
N GLY A 58 15.77 -18.88 -2.73
CA GLY A 58 15.45 -19.64 -1.52
C GLY A 58 14.69 -18.82 -0.49
N ALA A 59 15.10 -18.90 0.78
CA ALA A 59 14.41 -18.24 1.89
C ALA A 59 14.42 -16.70 1.76
N GLU A 60 15.52 -16.11 1.28
CA GLU A 60 15.65 -14.65 1.14
C GLU A 60 14.65 -14.10 0.11
N PHE A 61 14.39 -14.83 -0.97
CA PHE A 61 13.33 -14.47 -1.92
C PHE A 61 11.97 -14.42 -1.24
N GLY A 62 11.67 -15.43 -0.42
CA GLY A 62 10.43 -15.49 0.36
C GLY A 62 10.28 -14.31 1.34
N TYR A 63 11.37 -13.91 2.01
CA TYR A 63 11.36 -12.75 2.90
C TYR A 63 11.07 -11.45 2.14
N CYS A 64 11.72 -11.25 0.99
CA CYS A 64 11.46 -10.10 0.13
C CYS A 64 10.01 -10.09 -0.41
N LEU A 65 9.46 -11.26 -0.76
CA LEU A 65 8.07 -11.37 -1.21
C LEU A 65 7.09 -11.00 -0.09
N ASN A 66 7.31 -11.47 1.14
CA ASN A 66 6.46 -11.12 2.28
C ASN A 66 6.49 -9.62 2.57
N ALA A 67 7.67 -9.01 2.53
CA ALA A 67 7.83 -7.56 2.69
C ALA A 67 7.12 -6.79 1.56
N PHE A 68 7.29 -7.22 0.31
CA PHE A 68 6.56 -6.68 -0.85
C PHE A 68 5.04 -6.72 -0.66
N VAL A 69 4.50 -7.88 -0.29
CA VAL A 69 3.06 -8.08 -0.12
C VAL A 69 2.52 -7.18 1.00
N SER A 70 3.29 -6.96 2.06
CA SER A 70 2.91 -6.06 3.14
C SER A 70 2.95 -4.58 2.70
N ALA A 71 4.02 -4.15 2.07
CA ALA A 71 4.17 -2.77 1.56
C ALA A 71 3.11 -2.44 0.51
N SER A 72 2.88 -3.33 -0.46
CA SER A 72 1.88 -3.13 -1.52
C SER A 72 0.45 -3.05 -0.99
N ARG A 73 0.12 -3.80 0.06
CA ARG A 73 -1.19 -3.71 0.72
C ARG A 73 -1.37 -2.37 1.45
N SER A 74 -0.30 -1.85 2.04
CA SER A 74 -0.33 -0.56 2.74
C SER A 74 -0.67 0.59 1.80
N VAL A 75 -0.32 0.52 0.53
CA VAL A 75 -0.67 1.53 -0.49
C VAL A 75 -2.18 1.78 -0.52
N THR A 76 -3.00 0.75 -0.72
CA THR A 76 -4.46 0.92 -0.80
C THR A 76 -5.10 1.29 0.52
N PHE A 77 -4.54 0.81 1.64
CA PHE A 77 -4.99 1.18 2.97
C PHE A 77 -4.74 2.66 3.25
N LEU A 78 -3.53 3.14 2.99
CA LEU A 78 -3.17 4.54 3.24
C LEU A 78 -3.90 5.52 2.32
N ILE A 79 -4.17 5.17 1.05
CA ILE A 79 -5.04 6.00 0.19
C ILE A 79 -6.38 6.23 0.88
N GLN A 80 -6.98 5.17 1.41
CA GLN A 80 -8.28 5.25 2.08
C GLN A 80 -8.22 6.09 3.36
N GLU A 81 -7.18 5.91 4.19
CA GLU A 81 -7.02 6.65 5.44
C GLU A 81 -6.75 8.15 5.20
N GLU A 82 -5.81 8.46 4.31
CA GLU A 82 -5.40 9.84 4.02
C GLU A 82 -6.53 10.66 3.37
N MET A 83 -7.29 10.02 2.50
CA MET A 83 -8.32 10.68 1.71
C MET A 83 -9.74 10.56 2.30
N ALA A 84 -9.93 9.86 3.43
CA ALA A 84 -11.25 9.54 4.00
C ALA A 84 -12.13 10.76 4.28
N ARG A 85 -11.53 11.94 4.46
CA ARG A 85 -12.26 13.19 4.77
C ARG A 85 -12.44 14.11 3.56
N VAL A 86 -11.96 13.68 2.39
CA VAL A 86 -12.05 14.47 1.15
C VAL A 86 -13.46 14.31 0.59
N PRO A 87 -14.15 15.40 0.22
CA PRO A 87 -15.46 15.32 -0.40
C PRO A 87 -15.46 14.43 -1.64
N ASP A 88 -16.51 13.65 -1.82
CA ASP A 88 -16.70 12.71 -2.94
C ASP A 88 -15.68 11.56 -3.06
N PHE A 89 -14.73 11.46 -2.14
CA PHE A 89 -13.72 10.41 -2.16
C PHE A 89 -14.34 9.03 -1.98
N ASP A 90 -15.27 8.85 -1.05
CA ASP A 90 -15.87 7.54 -0.75
C ASP A 90 -16.53 6.91 -1.96
N SER A 91 -17.27 7.70 -2.75
CA SER A 91 -17.92 7.24 -4.00
C SER A 91 -16.86 6.81 -5.02
N TRP A 92 -15.88 7.67 -5.29
CA TRP A 92 -14.79 7.36 -6.20
C TRP A 92 -13.99 6.13 -5.76
N TRP A 93 -13.69 6.03 -4.47
CA TRP A 93 -12.95 4.92 -3.91
C TRP A 93 -13.70 3.59 -4.04
N SER A 94 -15.02 3.60 -3.83
CA SER A 94 -15.87 2.44 -4.05
C SER A 94 -15.73 1.91 -5.48
N ASP A 95 -15.74 2.80 -6.49
CA ASP A 95 -15.53 2.42 -7.88
C ASP A 95 -14.14 1.82 -8.12
N GLN A 96 -13.09 2.40 -7.52
CA GLN A 96 -11.73 1.85 -7.59
C GLN A 96 -11.64 0.46 -6.92
N GLN A 97 -12.26 0.28 -5.76
CA GLN A 97 -12.32 -1.01 -5.09
C GLN A 97 -13.05 -2.06 -5.93
N GLN A 98 -14.14 -1.67 -6.57
CA GLN A 98 -14.88 -2.55 -7.47
C GLN A 98 -14.01 -2.94 -8.68
N ALA A 99 -13.31 -2.00 -9.30
CA ALA A 99 -12.39 -2.28 -10.40
C ALA A 99 -11.26 -3.23 -9.99
N MET A 100 -10.62 -2.97 -8.84
CA MET A 100 -9.58 -3.85 -8.28
C MET A 100 -10.13 -5.25 -7.94
N SER A 101 -11.38 -5.33 -7.48
CA SER A 101 -12.01 -6.60 -7.14
C SER A 101 -12.34 -7.47 -8.36
N ARG A 102 -12.51 -6.88 -9.53
CA ARG A 102 -12.70 -7.59 -10.80
C ARG A 102 -11.38 -8.13 -11.36
N ASP A 103 -10.25 -7.53 -11.00
CA ASP A 103 -8.92 -7.99 -11.41
C ASP A 103 -8.47 -9.19 -10.57
N ALA A 104 -8.31 -10.35 -11.22
CA ALA A 104 -7.97 -11.59 -10.55
C ALA A 104 -6.59 -11.53 -9.87
N ALA A 105 -5.61 -10.83 -10.47
CA ALA A 105 -4.27 -10.68 -9.90
C ALA A 105 -4.29 -9.77 -8.68
N MET A 106 -5.02 -8.65 -8.71
CA MET A 106 -5.14 -7.77 -7.54
C MET A 106 -5.83 -8.46 -6.36
N ARG A 107 -6.90 -9.21 -6.63
CA ARG A 107 -7.56 -10.06 -5.60
C ARG A 107 -6.61 -11.10 -5.04
N PHE A 108 -5.79 -11.70 -5.89
CA PHE A 108 -4.83 -12.69 -5.45
C PHE A 108 -3.79 -12.10 -4.48
N PHE A 109 -3.18 -10.96 -4.81
CA PHE A 109 -2.21 -10.32 -3.92
C PHE A 109 -2.82 -9.88 -2.58
N LEU A 110 -4.09 -9.42 -2.59
CA LEU A 110 -4.81 -9.13 -1.35
C LEU A 110 -4.98 -10.39 -0.48
N LYS A 111 -5.39 -11.51 -1.08
CA LYS A 111 -5.53 -12.80 -0.37
C LYS A 111 -4.18 -13.33 0.09
N LEU A 112 -3.14 -13.17 -0.72
CA LEU A 112 -1.79 -13.61 -0.42
C LEU A 112 -1.22 -12.94 0.84
N ARG A 113 -1.48 -11.64 1.00
CA ARG A 113 -1.12 -10.92 2.23
C ARG A 113 -1.84 -11.51 3.46
N ASN A 114 -3.14 -11.73 3.35
CA ASN A 114 -3.91 -12.28 4.46
C ASN A 114 -3.45 -13.70 4.82
N TYR A 115 -3.15 -14.51 3.80
CA TYR A 115 -2.58 -15.83 3.97
C TYR A 115 -1.23 -15.79 4.67
N SER A 116 -0.28 -14.99 4.18
CA SER A 116 1.08 -14.91 4.75
C SER A 116 1.11 -14.50 6.21
N GLN A 117 0.11 -13.75 6.67
CA GLN A 117 0.02 -13.32 8.07
C GLN A 117 -0.70 -14.30 9.00
N LYS A 118 -1.63 -15.09 8.48
CA LYS A 118 -2.48 -15.96 9.29
C LYS A 118 -2.13 -17.43 9.17
N GLU A 119 -1.71 -17.88 8.01
CA GLU A 119 -1.60 -19.29 7.68
C GLU A 119 -0.15 -19.74 7.43
N GLY A 120 0.79 -18.82 7.22
CA GLY A 120 2.20 -19.13 7.13
C GLY A 120 2.89 -18.72 5.83
N ARG A 121 3.91 -19.46 5.43
CA ARG A 121 4.74 -19.09 4.27
C ARG A 121 4.01 -19.29 2.95
N ILE A 122 4.24 -18.35 2.02
CA ILE A 122 3.78 -18.47 0.65
C ILE A 122 4.56 -19.60 -0.04
N SER A 123 3.82 -20.57 -0.56
CA SER A 123 4.42 -21.69 -1.28
C SER A 123 4.92 -21.26 -2.66
N LEU A 124 6.21 -21.49 -2.92
CA LEU A 124 6.90 -21.10 -4.13
C LEU A 124 7.68 -22.27 -4.71
N VAL A 125 7.75 -22.35 -6.03
CA VAL A 125 8.62 -23.25 -6.77
C VAL A 125 9.77 -22.44 -7.36
N GLY A 126 11.00 -22.74 -6.95
CA GLY A 126 12.22 -22.15 -7.52
C GLY A 126 12.74 -22.99 -8.68
N ILE A 127 12.97 -22.38 -9.82
CA ILE A 127 13.49 -23.01 -11.03
C ILE A 127 14.82 -22.35 -11.37
N LYS A 128 15.89 -23.13 -11.44
CA LYS A 128 17.19 -22.65 -11.88
C LYS A 128 17.15 -22.42 -13.38
N CYS A 129 17.40 -21.19 -13.83
CA CYS A 129 17.47 -20.89 -15.26
C CYS A 129 18.67 -21.62 -15.90
N GLY A 130 18.45 -22.17 -17.10
CA GLY A 130 19.43 -22.98 -17.81
C GLY A 130 20.61 -22.17 -18.36
N LYS A 131 21.29 -22.70 -19.38
CA LYS A 131 22.53 -22.17 -19.96
C LYS A 131 22.43 -20.72 -20.45
N SER A 132 21.24 -20.25 -20.81
CA SER A 132 21.00 -18.88 -21.30
C SER A 132 21.15 -17.81 -20.23
N ALA A 133 21.05 -18.16 -18.93
CA ALA A 133 21.19 -17.22 -17.81
C ALA A 133 21.76 -17.96 -16.58
N PRO A 134 23.06 -18.31 -16.61
CA PRO A 134 23.68 -19.09 -15.54
C PRO A 134 23.61 -18.35 -14.21
N GLY A 135 23.24 -19.08 -13.15
CA GLY A 135 23.11 -18.53 -11.81
C GLY A 135 21.80 -17.77 -11.52
N ARG A 136 20.93 -17.60 -12.51
CA ARG A 136 19.63 -16.96 -12.31
C ARG A 136 18.58 -17.99 -11.88
N TRP A 137 17.72 -17.55 -10.96
CA TRP A 137 16.54 -18.31 -10.50
C TRP A 137 15.27 -17.60 -10.96
N SER A 138 14.29 -18.37 -11.36
CA SER A 138 12.91 -17.96 -11.56
C SER A 138 12.07 -18.59 -10.45
N HIS A 139 11.13 -17.84 -9.89
CA HIS A 139 10.23 -18.33 -8.86
C HIS A 139 8.79 -18.25 -9.36
N ARG A 140 8.03 -19.30 -9.13
CA ARG A 140 6.60 -19.37 -9.50
C ARG A 140 5.78 -19.65 -8.25
N PHE A 141 4.54 -19.20 -8.24
CA PHE A 141 3.59 -19.58 -7.20
C PHE A 141 3.27 -21.07 -7.35
N ALA A 142 3.30 -21.81 -6.25
CA ALA A 142 2.85 -23.19 -6.24
C ALA A 142 1.33 -23.24 -6.41
N GLY A 143 0.86 -23.78 -7.53
CA GLY A 143 -0.53 -23.67 -7.98
C GLY A 143 -1.43 -24.84 -7.66
N THR A 144 -1.03 -25.71 -6.73
CA THR A 144 -1.66 -27.02 -6.51
C THR A 144 -3.08 -26.99 -5.94
N ASP A 145 -3.55 -25.85 -5.42
CA ASP A 145 -4.84 -25.75 -4.73
C ASP A 145 -5.86 -24.83 -5.44
N GLY A 146 -5.62 -24.44 -6.68
CA GLY A 146 -6.50 -23.57 -7.45
C GLY A 146 -6.61 -22.12 -6.93
N ARG A 147 -5.82 -21.76 -5.92
CA ARG A 147 -5.84 -20.38 -5.33
C ARG A 147 -5.14 -19.37 -6.21
N VAL A 148 -4.16 -19.83 -7.03
CA VAL A 148 -3.41 -18.96 -7.94
C VAL A 148 -4.19 -18.78 -9.24
N PRO A 149 -4.46 -17.53 -9.66
CA PRO A 149 -5.14 -17.30 -10.94
C PRO A 149 -4.34 -17.88 -12.12
N PRO A 150 -5.01 -18.46 -13.14
CA PRO A 150 -4.33 -19.02 -14.31
C PRO A 150 -3.33 -18.05 -14.96
N ALA A 151 -3.65 -16.76 -14.98
CA ALA A 151 -2.79 -15.71 -15.51
C ALA A 151 -1.46 -15.53 -14.75
N LEU A 152 -1.31 -16.08 -13.55
CA LEU A 152 -0.10 -15.97 -12.71
C LEU A 152 0.64 -17.30 -12.54
N LEU A 153 0.00 -18.45 -12.82
CA LEU A 153 0.50 -19.80 -12.52
C LEU A 153 1.89 -20.11 -13.09
N HIS A 154 2.13 -19.69 -14.33
CA HIS A 154 3.37 -20.03 -15.06
C HIS A 154 4.33 -18.86 -15.21
N ARG A 155 4.07 -17.78 -14.49
CA ARG A 155 4.84 -16.54 -14.58
C ARG A 155 5.84 -16.42 -13.42
N ASP A 156 6.93 -15.72 -13.70
CA ASP A 156 7.86 -15.34 -12.64
C ASP A 156 7.17 -14.43 -11.61
N VAL A 157 7.34 -14.73 -10.32
CA VAL A 157 6.71 -14.02 -9.23
C VAL A 157 7.13 -12.55 -9.18
N ALA A 158 8.43 -12.27 -9.44
CA ALA A 158 8.91 -10.88 -9.44
C ALA A 158 8.27 -10.08 -10.58
N ASP A 159 8.01 -10.70 -11.73
CA ASP A 159 7.30 -10.05 -12.84
C ASP A 159 5.83 -9.81 -12.51
N CYS A 160 5.17 -10.75 -11.84
CA CYS A 160 3.80 -10.55 -11.33
C CYS A 160 3.74 -9.38 -10.32
N CYS A 161 4.75 -9.26 -9.47
CA CYS A 161 4.87 -8.15 -8.52
C CYS A 161 5.08 -6.79 -9.22
N VAL A 162 5.90 -6.74 -10.28
CA VAL A 162 6.07 -5.52 -11.10
C VAL A 162 4.73 -5.07 -11.70
N GLU A 163 3.96 -6.00 -12.25
CA GLU A 163 2.64 -5.68 -12.80
C GLU A 163 1.67 -5.18 -11.71
N HIS A 164 1.72 -5.78 -10.52
CA HIS A 164 0.93 -5.33 -9.39
C HIS A 164 1.28 -3.89 -8.97
N ILE A 165 2.59 -3.54 -8.92
CA ILE A 165 3.06 -2.17 -8.69
C ILE A 165 2.50 -1.21 -9.75
N ALA A 166 2.54 -1.60 -11.02
CA ALA A 166 2.05 -0.76 -12.11
C ALA A 166 0.54 -0.45 -11.95
N LYS A 167 -0.25 -1.44 -11.55
CA LYS A 167 -1.68 -1.25 -11.25
C LYS A 167 -1.90 -0.33 -10.05
N LEU A 168 -1.13 -0.49 -8.96
CA LEU A 168 -1.22 0.40 -7.80
C LEU A 168 -0.80 1.83 -8.15
N ALA A 169 0.27 2.00 -8.92
CA ALA A 169 0.70 3.32 -9.41
C ALA A 169 -0.40 4.00 -10.25
N THR A 170 -1.13 3.23 -11.07
CA THR A 170 -2.27 3.74 -11.83
C THR A 170 -3.39 4.24 -10.93
N VAL A 171 -3.70 3.54 -9.83
CA VAL A 171 -4.69 3.98 -8.84
C VAL A 171 -4.25 5.28 -8.15
N ILE A 172 -2.96 5.41 -7.77
CA ILE A 172 -2.43 6.65 -7.19
C ILE A 172 -2.55 7.81 -8.19
N LEU A 173 -2.16 7.60 -9.46
CA LEU A 173 -2.27 8.63 -10.50
C LEU A 173 -3.72 9.05 -10.72
N ALA A 174 -4.67 8.11 -10.77
CA ALA A 174 -6.08 8.42 -10.89
C ALA A 174 -6.61 9.23 -9.68
N CYS A 175 -6.12 8.94 -8.48
CA CYS A 175 -6.42 9.72 -7.28
C CYS A 175 -5.87 11.15 -7.39
N THR A 176 -4.62 11.33 -7.87
CA THR A 176 -4.02 12.66 -8.07
C THR A 176 -4.71 13.47 -9.15
N GLU A 177 -5.22 12.83 -10.19
CA GLU A 177 -5.99 13.48 -11.23
C GLU A 177 -7.38 13.93 -10.74
N ARG A 178 -8.03 13.12 -9.93
CA ARG A 178 -9.37 13.39 -9.40
C ARG A 178 -9.35 14.42 -8.25
N PHE A 179 -8.35 14.36 -7.39
CA PHE A 179 -8.25 15.16 -6.17
C PHE A 179 -6.88 15.87 -6.06
N PRO A 180 -6.48 16.72 -7.04
CA PRO A 180 -5.12 17.22 -7.14
C PRO A 180 -4.66 18.00 -5.90
N PHE A 181 -5.55 18.79 -5.30
CA PHE A 181 -5.22 19.64 -4.14
C PHE A 181 -5.19 18.89 -2.82
N HIS A 182 -5.82 17.73 -2.76
CA HIS A 182 -5.80 16.84 -1.59
C HIS A 182 -4.69 15.79 -1.70
N ALA A 183 -4.40 15.31 -2.91
CA ALA A 183 -3.41 14.28 -3.13
C ALA A 183 -1.97 14.81 -3.06
N CYS A 184 -1.73 16.05 -3.54
CA CYS A 184 -0.40 16.63 -3.64
C CYS A 184 -0.36 18.00 -2.93
N PRO A 185 0.31 18.10 -1.76
CA PRO A 185 0.39 19.35 -1.01
C PRO A 185 0.92 20.53 -1.82
N ARG A 186 1.89 20.31 -2.71
CA ARG A 186 2.41 21.38 -3.58
C ARG A 186 1.33 21.97 -4.51
N MET A 187 0.38 21.17 -4.95
CA MET A 187 -0.74 21.65 -5.77
C MET A 187 -1.72 22.48 -4.93
N ALA A 188 -1.92 22.12 -3.66
CA ALA A 188 -2.71 22.89 -2.71
C ALA A 188 -2.16 24.31 -2.51
N LEU A 189 -0.84 24.48 -2.54
CA LEU A 189 -0.13 25.75 -2.41
C LEU A 189 -0.15 26.57 -3.72
N SER A 190 -1.30 26.65 -4.36
CA SER A 190 -1.57 27.48 -5.52
C SER A 190 -2.81 28.36 -5.27
N GLN A 191 -2.95 29.46 -6.01
CA GLN A 191 -4.15 30.31 -5.86
C GLN A 191 -5.45 29.52 -6.04
N HIS A 192 -5.47 28.61 -7.02
CA HIS A 192 -6.62 27.76 -7.26
C HIS A 192 -6.82 26.73 -6.14
N GLY A 193 -5.73 26.11 -5.66
CA GLY A 193 -5.79 25.16 -4.53
C GLY A 193 -6.30 25.81 -3.24
N LEU A 194 -5.90 27.04 -2.95
CA LEU A 194 -6.43 27.81 -1.82
C LEU A 194 -7.93 28.02 -1.92
N GLN A 195 -8.41 28.41 -3.11
CA GLN A 195 -9.83 28.64 -3.35
C GLN A 195 -10.64 27.34 -3.17
N GLU A 196 -10.19 26.24 -3.74
CA GLU A 196 -10.86 24.92 -3.66
C GLU A 196 -10.88 24.39 -2.22
N LEU A 197 -9.79 24.60 -1.47
CA LEU A 197 -9.70 24.14 -0.08
C LEU A 197 -10.35 25.11 0.92
N GLY A 198 -10.71 26.33 0.48
CA GLY A 198 -11.22 27.37 1.36
C GLY A 198 -10.21 27.82 2.42
N LEU A 199 -8.91 27.79 2.08
CA LEU A 199 -7.81 28.17 2.96
C LEU A 199 -7.22 29.52 2.56
N SER A 200 -6.75 30.27 3.55
CA SER A 200 -5.88 31.42 3.34
C SER A 200 -4.40 31.03 3.39
N THR A 201 -3.51 31.90 2.93
CA THR A 201 -2.06 31.71 3.12
C THR A 201 -1.68 31.63 4.58
N ARG A 202 -2.39 32.36 5.44
CA ARG A 202 -2.22 32.29 6.89
C ARG A 202 -2.55 30.91 7.46
N ASP A 203 -3.66 30.31 7.00
CA ASP A 203 -4.04 28.96 7.42
C ASP A 203 -2.97 27.94 6.98
N LEU A 204 -2.45 28.08 5.77
CA LEU A 204 -1.35 27.25 5.28
C LEU A 204 -0.08 27.41 6.09
N ALA A 205 0.31 28.66 6.41
CA ALA A 205 1.50 28.91 7.21
C ALA A 205 1.38 28.25 8.60
N VAL A 206 0.22 28.34 9.24
CA VAL A 206 -0.07 27.63 10.49
C VAL A 206 0.02 26.12 10.34
N LEU A 207 -0.60 25.56 9.28
CA LEU A 207 -0.56 24.11 9.00
C LEU A 207 0.86 23.59 8.76
N LEU A 208 1.73 24.42 8.19
CA LEU A 208 3.14 24.11 7.94
C LEU A 208 4.06 24.41 9.14
N GLY A 209 3.50 24.89 10.25
CA GLY A 209 4.23 25.15 11.48
C GLY A 209 5.02 26.46 11.51
N PHE A 210 4.72 27.40 10.61
CA PHE A 210 5.32 28.74 10.66
C PHE A 210 4.74 29.56 11.82
N ASP A 211 5.59 30.31 12.48
CA ASP A 211 5.17 31.17 13.58
C ASP A 211 4.52 32.49 13.08
N SER A 212 3.85 33.23 13.99
CA SER A 212 3.17 34.50 13.68
C SER A 212 4.10 35.56 13.12
N ARG A 213 5.37 35.58 13.52
CA ARG A 213 6.39 36.53 13.04
C ARG A 213 6.69 36.40 11.57
N TRP A 214 6.66 35.19 11.05
CA TRP A 214 6.80 34.96 9.60
C TRP A 214 5.63 35.59 8.83
N MET A 215 4.41 35.44 9.33
CA MET A 215 3.22 35.99 8.70
C MET A 215 3.21 37.52 8.70
N ASP A 216 3.73 38.13 9.74
CA ASP A 216 3.87 39.60 9.81
C ASP A 216 4.93 40.11 8.87
N ALA A 217 6.06 39.39 8.74
CA ALA A 217 7.12 39.68 7.79
C ALA A 217 6.73 39.46 6.33
N ALA A 218 5.79 38.55 6.06
CA ALA A 218 5.25 38.27 4.73
C ALA A 218 4.20 39.32 4.30
N SER A 219 3.74 40.19 5.21
CA SER A 219 2.77 41.23 4.89
C SER A 219 3.35 42.20 3.86
N GLY A 220 2.69 42.27 2.69
CA GLY A 220 3.17 43.09 1.54
C GLY A 220 3.93 42.32 0.45
N ILE A 221 4.17 41.05 0.64
CA ILE A 221 4.69 40.17 -0.42
C ILE A 221 3.53 39.77 -1.35
N PRO A 222 3.71 39.81 -2.70
CA PRO A 222 2.68 39.32 -3.62
C PRO A 222 2.32 37.85 -3.34
N LEU A 223 1.03 37.51 -3.42
CA LEU A 223 0.51 36.16 -3.14
C LEU A 223 1.29 35.04 -3.84
N GLU A 224 1.63 35.22 -5.12
CA GLU A 224 2.41 34.23 -5.86
C GLU A 224 3.80 33.98 -5.27
N GLN A 225 4.45 35.02 -4.77
CA GLN A 225 5.76 34.89 -4.14
C GLN A 225 5.67 34.22 -2.77
N GLU A 226 4.65 34.57 -1.99
CA GLU A 226 4.34 33.93 -0.72
C GLU A 226 4.09 32.43 -0.91
N LEU A 227 3.26 32.06 -1.87
CA LEU A 227 2.98 30.66 -2.20
C LEU A 227 4.22 29.89 -2.67
N ARG A 228 5.11 30.52 -3.46
CA ARG A 228 6.39 29.88 -3.86
C ARG A 228 7.30 29.61 -2.68
N ILE A 229 7.37 30.53 -1.71
CA ILE A 229 8.14 30.32 -0.48
C ILE A 229 7.59 29.11 0.27
N LEU A 230 6.27 29.08 0.49
CA LEU A 230 5.61 27.95 1.16
C LEU A 230 5.81 26.62 0.43
N GLN A 231 5.72 26.62 -0.93
CA GLN A 231 5.99 25.43 -1.75
C GLN A 231 7.41 24.88 -1.57
N GLY A 232 8.39 25.73 -1.27
CA GLY A 232 9.78 25.34 -1.00
C GLY A 232 9.94 24.51 0.27
N HIS A 233 8.97 24.58 1.20
CA HIS A 233 8.97 23.86 2.48
C HIS A 233 8.12 22.59 2.47
N VAL A 234 7.53 22.23 1.33
CA VAL A 234 6.64 21.08 1.22
C VAL A 234 7.14 20.12 0.15
N ASP A 235 7.26 18.86 0.53
CA ASP A 235 7.58 17.80 -0.42
C ASP A 235 6.40 17.57 -1.37
N GLY A 236 6.72 17.22 -2.61
CA GLY A 236 5.74 16.90 -3.63
C GLY A 236 5.89 15.46 -4.09
N LEU A 237 4.81 14.89 -4.62
CA LEU A 237 4.83 13.58 -5.27
C LEU A 237 5.77 13.59 -6.48
N ASP A 238 6.57 12.55 -6.64
CA ASP A 238 7.35 12.32 -7.86
C ASP A 238 6.45 11.73 -8.96
N MET A 239 5.69 12.63 -9.60
CA MET A 239 4.75 12.25 -10.67
C MET A 239 5.45 11.57 -11.84
N MET A 240 6.72 11.88 -12.11
CA MET A 240 7.50 11.23 -13.18
C MET A 240 7.78 9.77 -12.82
N LYS A 241 8.18 9.52 -11.58
CA LYS A 241 8.45 8.17 -11.08
C LYS A 241 7.17 7.34 -11.02
N LEU A 242 6.08 7.90 -10.53
CA LEU A 242 4.76 7.25 -10.52
C LEU A 242 4.31 6.87 -11.94
N ARG A 243 4.40 7.78 -12.91
CA ARG A 243 4.07 7.49 -14.32
C ARG A 243 4.99 6.43 -14.91
N ARG A 244 6.28 6.43 -14.56
CA ARG A 244 7.23 5.39 -15.00
C ARG A 244 6.85 4.03 -14.42
N LEU A 245 6.45 3.96 -13.15
CA LEU A 245 5.99 2.72 -12.51
C LEU A 245 4.70 2.21 -13.17
N ALA A 246 3.72 3.09 -13.41
CA ALA A 246 2.46 2.71 -14.04
C ALA A 246 2.64 2.19 -15.48
N ARG A 247 3.68 2.66 -16.21
CA ARG A 247 4.01 2.23 -17.56
C ARG A 247 4.89 0.97 -17.61
N ARG A 248 5.27 0.40 -16.49
CA ARG A 248 5.97 -0.88 -16.46
C ARG A 248 5.04 -2.01 -16.90
N THR A 249 4.63 -1.97 -18.16
CA THR A 249 4.18 -3.20 -18.81
C THR A 249 5.39 -4.13 -18.88
N LEU A 250 5.20 -5.38 -18.53
CA LEU A 250 6.15 -6.42 -18.88
C LEU A 250 6.39 -6.26 -20.36
N SER A 251 7.61 -5.90 -20.76
CA SER A 251 8.01 -6.11 -22.13
C SER A 251 7.63 -7.57 -22.40
N ASN A 252 6.80 -7.80 -23.39
CA ASN A 252 6.41 -9.12 -23.86
C ASN A 252 7.69 -9.91 -24.21
N ARG A 253 8.40 -10.36 -23.21
CA ARG A 253 9.20 -11.56 -23.34
C ARG A 253 8.17 -12.63 -23.43
N SER A 254 7.82 -12.89 -24.65
CA SER A 254 6.96 -13.93 -25.11
C SER A 254 7.11 -15.13 -24.17
N GLY A 255 6.09 -15.36 -23.33
CA GLY A 255 6.03 -16.59 -22.52
C GLY A 255 5.97 -17.85 -23.38
N ALA A 256 5.88 -17.71 -24.70
CA ALA A 256 5.95 -18.78 -25.67
C ALA A 256 7.33 -19.49 -25.71
N ASP A 257 8.42 -18.77 -25.38
CA ASP A 257 9.77 -19.38 -25.34
C ASP A 257 10.11 -20.00 -23.96
N MET A 258 9.22 -19.94 -22.98
CA MET A 258 9.37 -20.54 -21.66
C MET A 258 8.20 -21.48 -21.31
N VAL A 259 7.59 -22.11 -22.26
CA VAL A 259 6.85 -23.33 -21.99
C VAL A 259 7.92 -24.38 -21.69
N ASP A 260 8.21 -24.55 -20.39
CA ASP A 260 9.05 -25.63 -19.93
C ASP A 260 8.21 -26.92 -19.97
N PRO A 261 8.33 -27.72 -21.06
CA PRO A 261 7.61 -28.99 -21.14
C PRO A 261 8.07 -29.94 -20.03
N PHE A 262 9.29 -29.71 -19.48
CA PHE A 262 9.87 -30.50 -18.41
C PHE A 262 9.20 -30.24 -17.05
N GLY A 263 8.79 -28.98 -16.74
CA GLY A 263 8.10 -28.66 -15.50
C GLY A 263 6.71 -29.26 -15.43
N GLN A 264 5.98 -29.26 -16.57
CA GLN A 264 4.64 -29.90 -16.64
C GLN A 264 4.73 -31.42 -16.55
N GLU A 265 5.76 -32.01 -17.11
CA GLU A 265 5.99 -33.45 -17.05
C GLU A 265 6.46 -33.90 -15.68
N LEU A 266 7.30 -33.10 -15.00
CA LEU A 266 7.77 -33.36 -13.64
C LEU A 266 6.63 -33.25 -12.62
N ASP A 267 5.77 -32.21 -12.72
CA ASP A 267 4.59 -32.06 -11.87
C ASP A 267 3.62 -33.22 -12.05
N ARG A 268 3.43 -33.67 -13.30
CA ARG A 268 2.57 -34.80 -13.62
C ARG A 268 3.16 -36.14 -13.12
N ALA A 269 4.45 -36.37 -13.34
CA ALA A 269 5.14 -37.55 -12.86
C ALA A 269 5.20 -37.61 -11.32
N MET A 270 5.38 -36.50 -10.66
CA MET A 270 5.34 -36.43 -9.18
C MET A 270 3.96 -36.74 -8.63
N VAL A 271 2.89 -36.17 -9.22
CA VAL A 271 1.50 -36.45 -8.82
C VAL A 271 1.18 -37.96 -9.05
N GLU A 272 1.52 -38.54 -10.21
CA GLU A 272 1.30 -39.95 -10.49
C GLU A 272 2.11 -40.86 -9.54
N GLN A 273 3.33 -40.49 -9.18
CA GLN A 273 4.18 -41.29 -8.28
C GLN A 273 3.65 -41.25 -6.83
N LEU A 274 2.95 -40.21 -6.44
CA LEU A 274 2.37 -40.05 -5.11
C LEU A 274 0.98 -40.68 -4.99
N GLU A 275 0.18 -40.58 -6.04
CA GLU A 275 -1.12 -41.29 -6.13
C GLU A 275 -0.93 -42.80 -6.17
N GLY A 276 0.12 -43.29 -6.87
CA GLY A 276 0.47 -44.70 -6.94
C GLY A 276 0.91 -45.33 -5.62
N LYS A 277 1.24 -44.51 -4.61
CA LYS A 277 1.63 -44.98 -3.25
C LYS A 277 0.47 -44.99 -2.23
N GLY A 278 -0.75 -44.72 -2.66
CA GLY A 278 -1.97 -44.80 -1.81
C GLY A 278 -2.00 -43.83 -0.63
N ARG A 279 -1.18 -42.79 -0.64
CA ARG A 279 -1.22 -41.72 0.36
C ARG A 279 -2.08 -40.59 -0.17
N ALA A 280 -3.11 -40.23 0.59
CA ALA A 280 -3.80 -38.95 0.41
C ALA A 280 -2.78 -37.82 0.64
N VAL A 281 -2.36 -37.18 -0.46
CA VAL A 281 -1.31 -36.18 -0.42
C VAL A 281 -1.92 -34.86 0.01
N ASN A 282 -1.66 -34.45 1.25
CA ASN A 282 -1.91 -33.09 1.69
C ASN A 282 -0.78 -32.19 1.13
N VAL A 283 -1.01 -31.64 -0.05
CA VAL A 283 -0.03 -30.91 -0.86
C VAL A 283 0.70 -29.76 -0.12
N PRO A 284 0.13 -29.05 0.88
CA PRO A 284 0.87 -28.07 1.65
C PRO A 284 2.08 -28.63 2.41
N ASN A 285 2.07 -29.90 2.79
CA ASN A 285 3.19 -30.53 3.51
C ASN A 285 4.21 -31.24 2.59
N LEU A 286 3.87 -31.48 1.35
CA LEU A 286 4.71 -32.27 0.45
C LEU A 286 6.05 -31.61 0.16
N ILE A 287 6.06 -30.29 -0.09
CA ILE A 287 7.29 -29.52 -0.32
C ILE A 287 8.12 -29.45 0.97
N GLY A 288 7.48 -29.38 2.12
CA GLY A 288 8.13 -29.46 3.42
C GLY A 288 8.81 -30.82 3.66
N GLU A 289 8.13 -31.91 3.35
CA GLU A 289 8.66 -33.27 3.49
C GLU A 289 9.77 -33.58 2.47
N LEU A 290 9.62 -33.12 1.20
CA LEU A 290 10.68 -33.25 0.19
C LEU A 290 11.94 -32.45 0.54
N LEU A 291 11.79 -31.25 1.08
CA LEU A 291 12.94 -30.45 1.53
C LEU A 291 13.60 -31.06 2.78
N LEU A 292 12.84 -31.70 3.66
CA LEU A 292 13.42 -32.43 4.82
C LEU A 292 14.17 -33.69 4.38
N HIS A 293 13.71 -34.38 3.35
CA HIS A 293 14.41 -35.57 2.81
C HIS A 293 15.63 -35.23 1.95
N THR A 294 15.67 -34.07 1.28
CA THR A 294 16.84 -33.63 0.52
C THR A 294 17.93 -32.98 1.36
N TRP A 295 17.62 -32.66 2.63
CA TRP A 295 18.58 -32.11 3.60
C TRP A 295 19.04 -33.12 4.64
N SER A 296 18.73 -34.37 4.50
CA SER A 296 19.41 -35.44 5.25
C SER A 296 20.84 -35.50 4.73
N ASP A 297 21.78 -35.13 5.57
CA ASP A 297 23.22 -35.07 5.29
C ASP A 297 23.68 -36.39 4.68
N PRO A 298 24.34 -36.42 3.49
CA PRO A 298 24.85 -37.67 2.90
C PRO A 298 26.00 -38.27 3.72
N ARG A 299 26.36 -37.71 4.87
CA ARG A 299 27.49 -38.17 5.68
C ARG A 299 27.14 -39.01 6.91
N GLY A 300 25.85 -39.32 7.17
CA GLY A 300 25.49 -40.41 8.10
C GLY A 300 26.11 -40.41 9.49
N GLU A 301 26.46 -39.24 10.06
CA GLU A 301 26.96 -39.15 11.42
C GLU A 301 25.87 -38.52 12.30
N SER A 302 25.21 -39.39 13.06
CA SER A 302 24.41 -39.00 14.22
C SER A 302 25.31 -38.85 15.44
N PRO A 303 25.02 -37.89 16.36
CA PRO A 303 25.73 -37.77 17.62
C PRO A 303 25.40 -38.90 18.60
#